data_60dcee12247260f597b2e41e53f804b6
#
_entry.id   60dcee12247260f597b2e41e53f804b6
#
_cell.length_a   1.000
_cell.length_b   1.000
_cell.length_c   1.000
_cell.angle_alpha   90.00
_cell.angle_beta   90.00
_cell.angle_gamma   90.00
#
_symmetry.space_group_name_H-M   'P 1'
#
loop_
_entity.id
_entity.type
_entity.pdbx_description
1 polymer ?
#
loop_
_entity_poly.entity_id
_entity_poly.type
_entity_poly.pdbx_seq_one_letter_code
_entity_poly.pdbx_strand_id
1 'polypeptide(L)'
;VLQLGQVNVAGIACYPNGLISRDASGGVLSCQSGVWISGSIYNGSYSSLGAFVSTYTSVNDTGRPMTVYASGGVSTIDRGIKDGDNCRNTWDLKGMVDGRIITSAGTANSDWSKSGTINFIIPAGSTFSVTSNPLPSYGCSPGSFNLVTYH
;
A
#
# COMPACT_ATOMS: atom_id res chain seq x y z
N VAL A 1 10.05 -29.29 -26.73
CA VAL A 1 10.34 -28.32 -25.65
C VAL A 1 10.65 -26.97 -26.30
N LEU A 2 9.95 -25.91 -25.88
CA LEU A 2 10.24 -24.52 -26.30
C LEU A 2 11.21 -23.91 -25.30
N GLN A 3 12.37 -23.44 -25.77
CA GLN A 3 13.33 -22.69 -24.96
C GLN A 3 13.35 -21.22 -25.39
N LEU A 4 13.09 -20.32 -24.47
CA LEU A 4 13.17 -18.87 -24.72
C LEU A 4 14.63 -18.42 -24.60
N GLY A 5 15.25 -18.07 -25.72
CA GLY A 5 16.68 -17.68 -25.77
C GLY A 5 16.93 -16.25 -25.30
N GLN A 6 15.96 -15.36 -25.49
CA GLN A 6 16.12 -13.94 -25.17
C GLN A 6 15.83 -13.68 -23.68
N VAL A 7 16.74 -12.96 -23.03
CA VAL A 7 16.60 -12.53 -21.63
C VAL A 7 16.27 -11.05 -21.59
N ASN A 8 15.22 -10.69 -20.87
CA ASN A 8 14.77 -9.32 -20.66
C ASN A 8 14.55 -9.05 -19.16
N VAL A 9 14.20 -7.81 -18.81
CA VAL A 9 13.99 -7.39 -17.44
C VAL A 9 12.57 -6.83 -17.32
N ALA A 10 11.83 -7.26 -16.30
CA ALA A 10 10.50 -6.74 -16.02
C ALA A 10 10.54 -5.22 -15.78
N GLY A 11 9.54 -4.50 -16.27
CA GLY A 11 9.44 -3.04 -16.19
C GLY A 11 10.19 -2.28 -17.29
N ILE A 12 11.07 -2.93 -18.07
CA ILE A 12 11.75 -2.28 -19.20
C ILE A 12 10.84 -2.26 -20.43
N ALA A 13 10.99 -1.22 -21.25
CA ALA A 13 10.22 -1.04 -22.48
C ALA A 13 10.38 -2.23 -23.44
N CYS A 14 9.31 -2.59 -24.11
CA CYS A 14 9.28 -3.61 -25.15
C CYS A 14 8.36 -3.21 -26.31
N TYR A 15 8.63 -3.75 -27.48
CA TYR A 15 7.81 -3.57 -28.69
C TYR A 15 8.08 -4.71 -29.68
N PRO A 16 7.04 -5.21 -30.39
CA PRO A 16 5.61 -4.94 -30.22
C PRO A 16 5.03 -5.67 -29.00
N ASN A 17 3.82 -5.27 -28.57
CA ASN A 17 3.06 -6.00 -27.57
C ASN A 17 2.81 -7.46 -28.01
N GLY A 18 2.74 -8.38 -27.04
CA GLY A 18 2.53 -9.80 -27.29
C GLY A 18 3.80 -10.62 -27.46
N LEU A 19 4.98 -10.01 -27.40
CA LEU A 19 6.24 -10.75 -27.35
C LEU A 19 6.31 -11.53 -26.04
N ILE A 20 6.95 -12.70 -26.09
CA ILE A 20 7.25 -13.56 -24.94
C ILE A 20 8.76 -13.68 -24.79
N SER A 21 9.26 -13.57 -23.59
CA SER A 21 10.67 -13.69 -23.23
C SER A 21 10.82 -14.34 -21.85
N ARG A 22 12.03 -14.42 -21.34
CA ARG A 22 12.32 -14.84 -19.96
C ARG A 22 13.20 -13.82 -19.24
N ASP A 23 13.14 -13.80 -17.92
CA ASP A 23 14.12 -13.10 -17.10
C ASP A 23 15.39 -13.96 -16.89
N ALA A 24 16.37 -13.41 -16.19
CA ALA A 24 17.64 -14.10 -15.92
C ALA A 24 17.47 -15.36 -15.04
N SER A 25 16.40 -15.44 -14.25
CA SER A 25 16.06 -16.60 -13.42
C SER A 25 15.19 -17.64 -14.12
N GLY A 26 14.79 -17.39 -15.37
CA GLY A 26 13.96 -18.29 -16.16
C GLY A 26 12.46 -18.03 -16.06
N GLY A 27 12.04 -16.99 -15.35
CA GLY A 27 10.64 -16.55 -15.26
C GLY A 27 10.14 -16.02 -16.60
N VAL A 28 8.91 -16.38 -16.98
CA VAL A 28 8.32 -15.94 -18.26
C VAL A 28 7.91 -14.46 -18.16
N LEU A 29 8.31 -13.70 -19.18
CA LEU A 29 7.91 -12.31 -19.38
C LEU A 29 7.01 -12.19 -20.61
N SER A 30 6.03 -11.33 -20.56
CA SER A 30 5.20 -10.91 -21.70
C SER A 30 5.27 -9.41 -21.91
N CYS A 31 5.36 -8.99 -23.16
CA CYS A 31 5.31 -7.57 -23.52
C CYS A 31 3.86 -7.12 -23.54
N GLN A 32 3.46 -6.27 -22.59
CA GLN A 32 2.12 -5.74 -22.45
C GLN A 32 2.19 -4.24 -22.21
N SER A 33 1.38 -3.47 -22.91
CA SER A 33 1.34 -2.00 -22.80
C SER A 33 2.71 -1.33 -22.94
N GLY A 34 3.59 -1.91 -23.77
CA GLY A 34 4.92 -1.36 -24.04
C GLY A 34 6.00 -1.69 -23.00
N VAL A 35 5.71 -2.53 -22.01
CA VAL A 35 6.69 -2.95 -20.98
C VAL A 35 6.66 -4.46 -20.76
N TRP A 36 7.81 -5.01 -20.36
CA TRP A 36 7.92 -6.41 -19.97
C TRP A 36 7.25 -6.65 -18.61
N ILE A 37 6.25 -7.52 -18.58
CA ILE A 37 5.52 -7.90 -17.37
C ILE A 37 5.86 -9.34 -17.01
N SER A 38 6.21 -9.55 -15.73
CA SER A 38 6.39 -10.90 -15.17
C SER A 38 5.03 -11.49 -14.79
N GLY A 39 4.76 -12.70 -15.23
CA GLY A 39 3.59 -13.47 -14.80
C GLY A 39 3.67 -14.02 -13.38
N SER A 40 4.82 -13.90 -12.72
CA SER A 40 5.01 -14.44 -11.37
C SER A 40 4.59 -13.42 -10.31
N ILE A 41 3.46 -13.66 -9.68
CA ILE A 41 2.97 -12.90 -8.52
C ILE A 41 3.69 -13.29 -7.21
N TYR A 42 4.50 -14.36 -7.23
CA TYR A 42 5.14 -14.92 -6.03
C TYR A 42 6.61 -14.52 -5.83
N ASN A 43 7.20 -13.78 -6.76
CA ASN A 43 8.60 -13.32 -6.68
C ASN A 43 8.73 -11.90 -6.14
N GLY A 44 7.76 -11.44 -5.37
CA GLY A 44 7.81 -10.14 -4.72
C GLY A 44 8.66 -10.15 -3.46
N SER A 45 9.00 -8.94 -3.01
CA SER A 45 9.69 -8.70 -1.76
C SER A 45 8.94 -7.67 -0.92
N TYR A 46 9.15 -7.73 0.39
CA TYR A 46 8.64 -6.68 1.29
C TYR A 46 9.63 -5.52 1.35
N SER A 47 9.10 -4.31 1.27
CA SER A 47 9.86 -3.07 1.45
C SER A 47 9.18 -2.20 2.51
N SER A 48 9.94 -1.77 3.52
CA SER A 48 9.45 -0.79 4.49
C SER A 48 9.55 0.61 3.91
N LEU A 49 8.44 1.33 3.87
CA LEU A 49 8.43 2.74 3.50
C LEU A 49 8.70 3.66 4.69
N GLY A 50 8.59 3.15 5.92
CA GLY A 50 8.82 3.91 7.15
C GLY A 50 7.54 4.33 7.86
N ALA A 51 7.70 5.30 8.77
CA ALA A 51 6.63 5.86 9.59
C ALA A 51 6.17 7.22 9.06
N PHE A 52 4.86 7.43 9.05
CA PHE A 52 4.22 8.66 8.57
C PHE A 52 3.18 9.14 9.57
N VAL A 53 2.82 10.41 9.46
CA VAL A 53 1.77 11.05 10.27
C VAL A 53 0.76 11.70 9.34
N SER A 54 -0.51 11.61 9.66
CA SER A 54 -1.63 12.21 8.91
C SER A 54 -1.88 11.55 7.55
N THR A 55 -1.01 11.76 6.57
CA THR A 55 -1.23 11.31 5.19
C THR A 55 0.08 10.94 4.52
N TYR A 56 0.07 9.82 3.81
CA TYR A 56 1.09 9.43 2.85
C TYR A 56 0.44 9.25 1.48
N THR A 57 1.07 9.74 0.43
CA THR A 57 0.58 9.59 -0.95
C THR A 57 1.76 9.23 -1.86
N SER A 58 1.55 8.28 -2.75
CA SER A 58 2.53 7.87 -3.76
C SER A 58 1.85 7.24 -4.97
N VAL A 59 2.64 6.86 -5.96
CA VAL A 59 2.20 6.13 -7.15
C VAL A 59 2.84 4.75 -7.15
N ASN A 60 2.10 3.73 -7.56
CA ASN A 60 2.66 2.41 -7.81
C ASN A 60 3.35 2.40 -9.19
N ASP A 61 4.64 2.68 -9.21
CA ASP A 61 5.49 2.69 -10.41
C ASP A 61 6.23 1.35 -10.66
N THR A 62 5.86 0.30 -9.93
CA THR A 62 6.54 -1.02 -10.02
C THR A 62 6.25 -1.79 -11.32
N GLY A 63 5.30 -1.31 -12.14
CA GLY A 63 4.85 -2.01 -13.34
C GLY A 63 3.97 -3.23 -13.09
N ARG A 64 3.62 -3.54 -11.85
CA ARG A 64 2.77 -4.66 -11.43
C ARG A 64 1.90 -4.28 -10.23
N PRO A 65 0.83 -5.03 -9.93
CA PRO A 65 0.07 -4.79 -8.71
C PRO A 65 0.95 -4.88 -7.46
N MET A 66 0.72 -3.96 -6.54
CA MET A 66 1.43 -3.87 -5.26
C MET A 66 0.43 -3.98 -4.11
N THR A 67 0.79 -4.66 -3.04
CA THR A 67 0.01 -4.67 -1.80
C THR A 67 0.64 -3.71 -0.80
N VAL A 68 -0.17 -2.87 -0.17
CA VAL A 68 0.22 -2.00 0.94
C VAL A 68 -0.35 -2.56 2.24
N TYR A 69 0.49 -2.59 3.26
CA TYR A 69 0.15 -2.88 4.64
C TYR A 69 0.41 -1.62 5.46
N ALA A 70 -0.61 -1.12 6.14
CA ALA A 70 -0.50 -0.01 7.07
C ALA A 70 -0.85 -0.47 8.47
N SER A 71 -0.06 -0.05 9.46
CA SER A 71 -0.28 -0.40 10.86
C SER A 71 -0.06 0.81 11.77
N GLY A 72 -0.89 0.94 12.80
CA GLY A 72 -0.87 2.08 13.71
C GLY A 72 -2.12 2.91 13.65
N GLY A 73 -2.00 4.17 13.25
CA GLY A 73 -3.11 5.12 13.12
C GLY A 73 -3.51 5.78 14.43
N VAL A 74 -2.72 5.66 15.48
CA VAL A 74 -3.01 6.19 16.82
C VAL A 74 -2.70 7.67 16.88
N SER A 75 -3.63 8.45 17.46
CA SER A 75 -3.37 9.86 17.78
C SER A 75 -2.16 10.01 18.70
N THR A 76 -1.34 11.00 18.43
CA THR A 76 -0.15 11.31 19.24
C THR A 76 -0.43 12.19 20.44
N ILE A 77 -1.61 12.81 20.51
CA ILE A 77 -2.01 13.70 21.62
C ILE A 77 -2.72 12.92 22.71
N ASP A 78 -2.30 13.14 23.94
CA ASP A 78 -2.96 12.65 25.13
C ASP A 78 -3.97 13.72 25.61
N ARG A 79 -5.17 13.69 25.05
CA ARG A 79 -6.28 14.54 25.47
C ARG A 79 -7.41 13.71 26.01
N GLY A 80 -8.00 14.13 27.11
CA GLY A 80 -9.23 13.53 27.61
C GLY A 80 -10.36 13.72 26.59
N ILE A 81 -10.90 12.62 26.15
CA ILE A 81 -12.22 12.56 25.53
C ILE A 81 -13.20 12.34 26.68
N LYS A 82 -14.44 12.79 26.50
CA LYS A 82 -15.51 12.63 27.48
C LYS A 82 -15.53 11.21 28.09
N ASP A 83 -15.66 11.13 29.41
CA ASP A 83 -15.75 9.89 30.20
C ASP A 83 -14.43 9.12 30.46
N GLY A 84 -13.28 9.80 30.39
CA GLY A 84 -11.99 9.20 30.73
C GLY A 84 -11.23 8.57 29.59
N ASP A 85 -11.81 8.50 28.41
CA ASP A 85 -11.11 8.14 27.18
C ASP A 85 -10.16 9.26 26.76
N ASN A 86 -9.02 8.89 26.21
CA ASN A 86 -8.11 9.85 25.64
C ASN A 86 -7.80 9.53 24.16
N CYS A 87 -7.28 10.51 23.45
CA CYS A 87 -6.96 10.37 22.05
C CYS A 87 -5.99 9.20 21.74
N ARG A 88 -5.14 8.79 22.70
CA ARG A 88 -4.22 7.66 22.54
C ARG A 88 -4.92 6.30 22.50
N ASN A 89 -6.18 6.24 22.86
CA ASN A 89 -6.99 5.03 22.76
C ASN A 89 -7.78 4.98 21.46
N THR A 90 -7.58 5.93 20.57
CA THR A 90 -8.27 6.01 19.27
C THR A 90 -7.29 5.81 18.14
N TRP A 91 -7.75 5.15 17.10
CA TRP A 91 -7.00 4.99 15.87
C TRP A 91 -7.92 5.05 14.65
N ASP A 92 -7.39 5.46 13.52
CA ASP A 92 -8.08 5.48 12.23
C ASP A 92 -7.06 5.25 11.12
N LEU A 93 -7.42 4.41 10.19
CA LEU A 93 -6.64 4.17 8.97
C LEU A 93 -7.59 4.06 7.79
N LYS A 94 -7.30 4.78 6.73
CA LYS A 94 -8.01 4.70 5.44
C LYS A 94 -7.01 4.50 4.32
N GLY A 95 -7.24 3.49 3.51
CA GLY A 95 -6.51 3.23 2.27
C GLY A 95 -7.33 3.68 1.07
N MET A 96 -6.73 4.46 0.19
CA MET A 96 -7.36 5.01 -1.01
C MET A 96 -6.55 4.65 -2.24
N VAL A 97 -7.25 4.42 -3.36
CA VAL A 97 -6.66 4.24 -4.69
C VAL A 97 -7.41 5.13 -5.67
N ASP A 98 -6.70 5.95 -6.42
CA ASP A 98 -7.21 6.90 -7.40
C ASP A 98 -8.38 7.75 -6.85
N GLY A 99 -8.20 8.23 -5.60
CA GLY A 99 -9.18 9.08 -4.90
C GLY A 99 -10.37 8.32 -4.29
N ARG A 100 -10.43 7.00 -4.40
CA ARG A 100 -11.51 6.17 -3.83
C ARG A 100 -11.04 5.46 -2.57
N ILE A 101 -11.85 5.49 -1.51
CA ILE A 101 -11.61 4.70 -0.31
C ILE A 101 -11.82 3.22 -0.66
N ILE A 102 -10.78 2.40 -0.51
CA ILE A 102 -10.78 0.96 -0.76
C ILE A 102 -10.99 0.21 0.56
N THR A 103 -10.40 0.72 1.62
CA THR A 103 -10.50 0.12 2.96
C THR A 103 -10.44 1.20 4.02
N SER A 104 -11.17 1.00 5.09
CA SER A 104 -11.08 1.85 6.27
C SER A 104 -11.33 1.04 7.52
N ALA A 105 -10.60 1.36 8.57
CA ALA A 105 -10.79 0.77 9.89
C ALA A 105 -10.40 1.80 10.95
N GLY A 106 -11.05 1.73 12.10
CA GLY A 106 -10.80 2.66 13.19
C GLY A 106 -11.63 2.31 14.41
N THR A 107 -11.32 2.92 15.54
CA THR A 107 -12.12 2.80 16.76
C THR A 107 -13.39 3.63 16.64
N ALA A 108 -14.52 3.05 17.00
CA ALA A 108 -15.71 3.79 17.37
C ALA A 108 -15.52 4.40 18.76
N ASN A 109 -16.41 5.35 19.13
CA ASN A 109 -16.30 6.24 20.31
C ASN A 109 -16.07 5.57 21.69
N SER A 110 -15.97 4.27 21.79
CA SER A 110 -15.86 3.54 23.06
C SER A 110 -14.92 2.36 23.06
N ASP A 111 -14.17 2.14 21.98
CA ASP A 111 -13.29 0.99 21.89
C ASP A 111 -11.89 1.31 22.39
N TRP A 112 -11.35 0.49 23.27
CA TRP A 112 -10.03 0.62 23.91
C TRP A 112 -8.88 0.12 23.02
N SER A 113 -9.10 -0.06 21.74
CA SER A 113 -8.07 -0.49 20.81
C SER A 113 -7.12 0.65 20.49
N LYS A 114 -5.81 0.43 20.69
CA LYS A 114 -4.77 1.47 20.57
C LYS A 114 -4.14 1.55 19.19
N SER A 115 -4.36 0.58 18.34
CA SER A 115 -3.82 0.55 16.97
C SER A 115 -4.53 -0.50 16.14
N GLY A 116 -4.44 -0.39 14.84
CA GLY A 116 -4.98 -1.36 13.92
C GLY A 116 -4.15 -1.54 12.68
N THR A 117 -4.64 -2.35 11.78
CA THR A 117 -4.00 -2.64 10.50
C THR A 117 -5.03 -2.60 9.38
N ILE A 118 -4.59 -2.12 8.22
CA ILE A 118 -5.31 -2.28 6.95
C ILE A 118 -4.35 -2.80 5.89
N ASN A 119 -4.88 -3.47 4.89
CA ASN A 119 -4.14 -3.79 3.68
C ASN A 119 -5.04 -3.65 2.45
N PHE A 120 -4.44 -3.35 1.32
CA PHE A 120 -5.15 -3.22 0.04
C PHE A 120 -4.18 -3.33 -1.13
N ILE A 121 -4.75 -3.68 -2.29
CA ILE A 121 -3.99 -3.85 -3.54
C ILE A 121 -4.08 -2.55 -4.35
N ILE A 122 -2.96 -2.16 -4.93
CA ILE A 122 -2.83 -0.99 -5.79
C ILE A 122 -2.44 -1.47 -7.19
N PRO A 123 -3.27 -1.23 -8.21
CA PRO A 123 -2.90 -1.50 -9.60
C PRO A 123 -1.63 -0.76 -10.02
N ALA A 124 -0.91 -1.31 -11.01
CA ALA A 124 0.22 -0.61 -11.61
C ALA A 124 -0.20 0.74 -12.18
N GLY A 125 0.57 1.79 -11.93
CA GLY A 125 0.31 3.16 -12.39
C GLY A 125 -0.71 3.94 -11.57
N SER A 126 -1.41 3.30 -10.62
CA SER A 126 -2.39 3.99 -9.78
C SER A 126 -1.75 4.81 -8.66
N THR A 127 -2.36 5.94 -8.35
CA THR A 127 -2.04 6.73 -7.15
C THR A 127 -2.71 6.11 -5.93
N PHE A 128 -1.99 6.02 -4.83
CA PHE A 128 -2.55 5.57 -3.58
C PHE A 128 -2.22 6.52 -2.43
N SER A 129 -3.06 6.49 -1.41
CA SER A 129 -2.79 7.18 -0.16
C SER A 129 -3.26 6.35 1.04
N VAL A 130 -2.56 6.56 2.15
CA VAL A 130 -2.98 6.13 3.48
C VAL A 130 -3.15 7.36 4.34
N THR A 131 -4.29 7.46 5.00
CA THR A 131 -4.59 8.59 5.90
C THR A 131 -4.97 8.08 7.28
N SER A 132 -4.64 8.88 8.30
CA SER A 132 -5.05 8.65 9.67
C SER A 132 -5.46 9.96 10.32
N ASN A 133 -6.71 10.01 10.75
CA ASN A 133 -7.28 11.17 11.44
C ASN A 133 -8.35 10.73 12.46
N PRO A 134 -7.92 10.08 13.56
CA PRO A 134 -8.84 9.55 14.54
C PRO A 134 -9.58 10.68 15.27
N LEU A 135 -10.90 10.57 15.34
CA LEU A 135 -11.80 11.46 16.08
C LEU A 135 -11.44 12.97 16.03
N PRO A 136 -11.35 13.58 14.84
CA PRO A 136 -10.96 15.00 14.71
C PRO A 136 -11.97 15.92 15.39
N SER A 137 -13.24 15.54 15.51
CA SER A 137 -14.29 16.29 16.20
C SER A 137 -14.04 16.45 17.69
N TYR A 138 -13.20 15.59 18.29
CA TYR A 138 -12.78 15.69 19.70
C TYR A 138 -11.42 16.37 19.86
N GLY A 139 -10.86 16.92 18.78
CA GLY A 139 -9.60 17.62 18.78
C GLY A 139 -8.39 16.70 18.93
N CYS A 140 -8.53 15.39 18.62
CA CYS A 140 -7.41 14.47 18.54
C CYS A 140 -6.50 14.84 17.35
N SER A 141 -5.19 14.64 17.51
CA SER A 141 -4.24 14.84 16.41
C SER A 141 -4.34 13.73 15.39
N PRO A 142 -3.89 13.96 14.15
CA PRO A 142 -3.67 12.91 13.19
C PRO A 142 -2.80 11.79 13.77
N GLY A 143 -3.12 10.55 13.40
CA GLY A 143 -2.40 9.39 13.87
C GLY A 143 -1.09 9.15 13.12
N SER A 144 -0.18 8.44 13.75
CA SER A 144 1.04 7.93 13.13
C SER A 144 0.85 6.47 12.70
N PHE A 145 1.43 6.10 11.57
CA PHE A 145 1.36 4.74 11.04
C PHE A 145 2.62 4.34 10.30
N ASN A 146 2.90 3.05 10.27
CA ASN A 146 3.97 2.46 9.48
C ASN A 146 3.42 1.86 8.21
N LEU A 147 4.19 1.94 7.12
CA LEU A 147 3.86 1.35 5.84
C LEU A 147 4.89 0.32 5.41
N VAL A 148 4.39 -0.80 4.91
CA VAL A 148 5.15 -1.84 4.24
C VAL A 148 4.46 -2.15 2.92
N THR A 149 5.22 -2.32 1.86
CA THR A 149 4.72 -2.75 0.55
C THR A 149 5.23 -4.14 0.23
N TYR A 150 4.45 -4.88 -0.59
CA TYR A 150 4.86 -6.12 -1.23
C TYR A 150 4.67 -5.98 -2.74
N HIS A 151 5.74 -6.16 -3.50
CA HIS A 151 5.77 -6.09 -4.97
C HIS A 151 6.96 -6.85 -5.55
#